data_86289cd2ee4f6ab2c9a777262188348d
#
_entry.id   86289cd2ee4f6ab2c9a777262188348d
#
_cell.length_a   1.000
_cell.length_b   1.000
_cell.length_c   1.000
_cell.angle_alpha   90.00
_cell.angle_beta   90.00
_cell.angle_gamma   90.00
#
_symmetry.space_group_name_H-M   'P 1'
#
loop_
_entity.id
_entity.type
_entity.pdbx_description
1 polymer ?
#
loop_
_entity_poly.entity_id
_entity_poly.type
_entity_poly.pdbx_seq_one_letter_code
_entity_poly.pdbx_strand_id
1 'polypeptide(L)'
;MPEVPEVFPFPERPRLLEGVRAYGLIMAMWVRSTMAYRASFAMTLFGDFAVTAFDFATILLMFTHVDALGGYTLPEIALLYGLSATAFGLCDLLLGSMDRVGRRVRDGTLDTLLVRPVPVLAQVAADRFALRRLGRITQGLLVLGYALLSLDIAWTPLKVLMLPMMVVSGAAIFGAVFVAGAAFQFVAQDASEVQNSFTYGGTTLLQYPPTIFAKDLVRGVTFVVPLAFVSWLPALYVLDREYPVDLPQWVAFLPPLVAVACWALAGLAWRTGLRAYRSTGS
;
A
#
# COMPACT_ATOMS: atom_id res chain seq x y z
N MET A 1 28.20 -10.33 -51.32
CA MET A 1 27.80 -10.61 -49.93
C MET A 1 26.90 -9.47 -49.53
N PRO A 2 25.61 -9.68 -49.19
CA PRO A 2 24.78 -8.63 -48.67
C PRO A 2 25.25 -8.27 -47.26
N GLU A 3 25.44 -6.97 -47.01
CA GLU A 3 25.76 -6.43 -45.68
C GLU A 3 24.65 -6.84 -44.70
N VAL A 4 25.06 -7.51 -43.62
CA VAL A 4 24.16 -7.80 -42.48
C VAL A 4 23.76 -6.46 -41.89
N PRO A 5 22.45 -6.12 -41.81
CA PRO A 5 22.03 -4.85 -41.23
C PRO A 5 22.52 -4.78 -39.78
N GLU A 6 23.12 -3.64 -39.43
CA GLU A 6 23.55 -3.36 -38.06
C GLU A 6 22.43 -3.70 -37.08
N VAL A 7 22.74 -4.62 -36.17
CA VAL A 7 21.86 -4.98 -35.06
C VAL A 7 21.58 -3.70 -34.31
N PHE A 8 20.33 -3.26 -34.30
CA PHE A 8 19.86 -2.11 -33.49
C PHE A 8 20.45 -2.23 -32.09
N PRO A 9 21.16 -1.20 -31.60
CA PRO A 9 21.72 -1.24 -30.27
C PRO A 9 20.54 -1.44 -29.28
N PHE A 10 20.64 -2.48 -28.45
CA PHE A 10 19.66 -2.70 -27.38
C PHE A 10 19.55 -1.39 -26.60
N PRO A 11 18.33 -0.88 -26.36
CA PRO A 11 18.15 0.37 -25.65
C PRO A 11 18.88 0.29 -24.30
N GLU A 12 19.71 1.28 -24.03
CA GLU A 12 20.42 1.41 -22.74
C GLU A 12 19.41 1.21 -21.61
N ARG A 13 19.85 0.53 -20.54
CA ARG A 13 18.95 0.26 -19.38
C ARG A 13 18.33 1.57 -18.93
N PRO A 14 16.98 1.69 -18.91
CA PRO A 14 16.32 2.94 -18.58
C PRO A 14 16.77 3.41 -17.19
N ARG A 15 17.22 4.66 -17.10
CA ARG A 15 17.66 5.28 -15.86
C ARG A 15 16.46 5.43 -14.92
N LEU A 16 16.66 5.37 -13.61
CA LEU A 16 15.57 5.52 -12.60
C LEU A 16 14.72 6.77 -12.86
N LEU A 17 15.35 7.89 -13.23
CA LEU A 17 14.66 9.14 -13.58
C LEU A 17 13.71 9.00 -14.77
N GLU A 18 14.06 8.19 -15.78
CA GLU A 18 13.18 7.90 -16.92
C GLU A 18 11.95 7.11 -16.50
N GLY A 19 12.12 6.16 -15.57
CA GLY A 19 11.01 5.41 -14.98
C GLY A 19 10.03 6.31 -14.23
N VAL A 20 10.52 7.20 -13.38
CA VAL A 20 9.70 8.17 -12.63
C VAL A 20 8.97 9.12 -13.58
N ARG A 21 9.66 9.64 -14.60
CA ARG A 21 9.07 10.51 -15.62
C ARG A 21 7.97 9.79 -16.40
N ALA A 22 8.23 8.57 -16.84
CA ALA A 22 7.25 7.76 -17.56
C ALA A 22 6.03 7.45 -16.71
N TYR A 23 6.22 7.06 -15.43
CA TYR A 23 5.15 6.87 -14.47
C TYR A 23 4.28 8.13 -14.37
N GLY A 24 4.89 9.31 -14.16
CA GLY A 24 4.17 10.57 -14.06
C GLY A 24 3.38 10.94 -15.32
N LEU A 25 3.94 10.67 -16.51
CA LEU A 25 3.26 10.93 -17.79
C LEU A 25 2.03 10.01 -17.98
N ILE A 26 2.17 8.71 -17.67
CA ILE A 26 1.06 7.75 -17.75
C ILE A 26 -0.02 8.11 -16.73
N MET A 27 0.37 8.45 -15.51
CA MET A 27 -0.56 8.93 -14.47
C MET A 27 -1.31 10.18 -14.93
N ALA A 28 -0.62 11.18 -15.48
CA ALA A 28 -1.24 12.40 -15.98
C ALA A 28 -2.24 12.14 -17.12
N MET A 29 -1.95 11.17 -17.99
CA MET A 29 -2.89 10.71 -19.01
C MET A 29 -4.17 10.15 -18.39
N TRP A 30 -4.07 9.28 -17.39
CA TRP A 30 -5.22 8.72 -16.69
C TRP A 30 -6.04 9.76 -15.95
N VAL A 31 -5.38 10.73 -15.30
CA VAL A 31 -6.05 11.87 -14.66
C VAL A 31 -6.85 12.68 -15.66
N ARG A 32 -6.24 13.04 -16.81
CA ARG A 32 -6.94 13.77 -17.87
C ARG A 32 -8.13 12.99 -18.42
N SER A 33 -7.96 11.69 -18.67
CA SER A 33 -9.04 10.81 -19.14
C SER A 33 -10.20 10.74 -18.14
N THR A 34 -9.91 10.59 -16.85
CA THR A 34 -10.92 10.56 -15.79
C THR A 34 -11.64 11.90 -15.66
N MET A 35 -10.93 13.02 -15.77
CA MET A 35 -11.50 14.36 -15.69
C MET A 35 -12.36 14.74 -16.90
N ALA A 36 -12.26 14.02 -18.02
CA ALA A 36 -13.16 14.19 -19.15
C ALA A 36 -14.62 13.82 -18.80
N TYR A 37 -14.81 12.90 -17.82
CA TYR A 37 -16.12 12.42 -17.36
C TYR A 37 -16.34 12.76 -15.88
N ARG A 38 -16.38 14.07 -15.55
CA ARG A 38 -16.42 14.58 -14.16
C ARG A 38 -17.56 14.03 -13.32
N ALA A 39 -18.77 13.90 -13.91
CA ALA A 39 -19.92 13.36 -13.18
C ALA A 39 -19.73 11.88 -12.78
N SER A 40 -19.26 11.04 -13.71
CA SER A 40 -18.95 9.64 -13.44
C SER A 40 -17.83 9.52 -12.41
N PHE A 41 -16.81 10.38 -12.50
CA PHE A 41 -15.74 10.44 -11.50
C PHE A 41 -16.29 10.78 -10.11
N ALA A 42 -17.12 11.82 -9.99
CA ALA A 42 -17.70 12.22 -8.70
C ALA A 42 -18.54 11.08 -8.09
N MET A 43 -19.34 10.38 -8.90
CA MET A 43 -20.14 9.24 -8.44
C MET A 43 -19.27 8.08 -7.95
N THR A 44 -18.20 7.74 -8.69
CA THR A 44 -17.30 6.65 -8.29
C THR A 44 -16.45 7.01 -7.07
N LEU A 45 -16.03 8.28 -6.97
CA LEU A 45 -15.33 8.80 -5.79
C LEU A 45 -16.21 8.75 -4.54
N PHE A 46 -17.46 9.22 -4.67
CA PHE A 46 -18.43 9.18 -3.57
C PHE A 46 -18.76 7.73 -3.18
N GLY A 47 -18.93 6.83 -4.16
CA GLY A 47 -19.16 5.42 -3.89
C GLY A 47 -18.00 4.76 -3.12
N ASP A 48 -16.76 5.01 -3.53
CA ASP A 48 -15.56 4.49 -2.84
C ASP A 48 -15.44 5.06 -1.41
N PHE A 49 -15.71 6.35 -1.24
CA PHE A 49 -15.80 7.00 0.06
C PHE A 49 -16.89 6.39 0.94
N ALA A 50 -18.10 6.19 0.41
CA ALA A 50 -19.22 5.64 1.15
C ALA A 50 -18.93 4.20 1.63
N VAL A 51 -18.38 3.35 0.76
CA VAL A 51 -17.98 1.98 1.13
C VAL A 51 -17.01 2.00 2.30
N THR A 52 -15.95 2.81 2.23
CA THR A 52 -14.96 2.89 3.32
C THR A 52 -15.52 3.57 4.57
N ALA A 53 -16.50 4.48 4.43
CA ALA A 53 -17.20 5.07 5.56
C ALA A 53 -18.07 4.04 6.30
N PHE A 54 -18.67 3.09 5.59
CA PHE A 54 -19.40 1.98 6.21
C PHE A 54 -18.48 1.05 7.00
N ASP A 55 -17.22 0.84 6.57
CA ASP A 55 -16.24 0.08 7.35
C ASP A 55 -16.00 0.72 8.72
N PHE A 56 -15.82 2.04 8.75
CA PHE A 56 -15.66 2.77 10.01
C PHE A 56 -16.97 2.84 10.81
N ALA A 57 -18.12 2.98 10.15
CA ALA A 57 -19.43 2.96 10.81
C ALA A 57 -19.68 1.63 11.55
N THR A 58 -19.15 0.52 11.03
CA THR A 58 -19.20 -0.79 11.73
C THR A 58 -18.46 -0.71 13.07
N ILE A 59 -17.29 -0.07 13.11
CA ILE A 59 -16.54 0.15 14.36
C ILE A 59 -17.35 1.04 15.30
N LEU A 60 -17.94 2.14 14.81
CA LEU A 60 -18.80 3.01 15.62
C LEU A 60 -19.98 2.23 16.24
N LEU A 61 -20.61 1.36 15.44
CA LEU A 61 -21.72 0.52 15.92
C LEU A 61 -21.27 -0.46 17.01
N MET A 62 -20.07 -1.02 16.91
CA MET A 62 -19.52 -1.86 18.00
C MET A 62 -19.42 -1.08 19.31
N PHE A 63 -18.97 0.17 19.26
CA PHE A 63 -18.83 1.03 20.43
C PHE A 63 -20.15 1.55 21.01
N THR A 64 -21.29 1.31 20.37
CA THR A 64 -22.59 1.51 21.02
C THR A 64 -22.92 0.42 22.05
N HIS A 65 -22.18 -0.70 22.04
CA HIS A 65 -22.42 -1.86 22.91
C HIS A 65 -21.25 -2.15 23.87
N VAL A 66 -20.09 -1.57 23.61
CA VAL A 66 -18.89 -1.75 24.44
C VAL A 66 -18.16 -0.41 24.62
N ASP A 67 -17.61 -0.17 25.80
CA ASP A 67 -16.83 1.05 26.08
C ASP A 67 -15.40 0.97 25.60
N ALA A 68 -14.88 -0.25 25.46
CA ALA A 68 -13.51 -0.51 24.99
C ALA A 68 -13.42 -1.83 24.24
N LEU A 69 -12.60 -1.88 23.19
CA LEU A 69 -12.29 -3.08 22.43
C LEU A 69 -10.83 -3.47 22.64
N GLY A 70 -10.59 -4.62 23.27
CA GLY A 70 -9.24 -5.07 23.63
C GLY A 70 -8.49 -4.10 24.54
N GLY A 71 -9.21 -3.30 25.33
CA GLY A 71 -8.65 -2.28 26.21
C GLY A 71 -8.40 -0.93 25.52
N TYR A 72 -8.82 -0.74 24.26
CA TYR A 72 -8.69 0.51 23.51
C TYR A 72 -10.04 1.22 23.40
N THR A 73 -10.03 2.53 23.61
CA THR A 73 -11.17 3.42 23.41
C THR A 73 -11.43 3.70 21.92
N LEU A 74 -12.62 4.21 21.59
CA LEU A 74 -12.98 4.56 20.22
C LEU A 74 -11.97 5.54 19.55
N PRO A 75 -11.51 6.64 20.21
CA PRO A 75 -10.52 7.52 19.60
C PRO A 75 -9.17 6.85 19.33
N GLU A 76 -8.75 5.91 20.17
CA GLU A 76 -7.50 5.17 19.96
C GLU A 76 -7.61 4.21 18.77
N ILE A 77 -8.75 3.55 18.62
CA ILE A 77 -9.02 2.71 17.43
C ILE A 77 -9.16 3.58 16.18
N ALA A 78 -9.80 4.74 16.29
CA ALA A 78 -9.86 5.68 15.18
C ALA A 78 -8.46 6.17 14.74
N LEU A 79 -7.50 6.30 15.66
CA LEU A 79 -6.10 6.58 15.33
C LEU A 79 -5.48 5.45 14.50
N LEU A 80 -5.60 4.19 14.96
CA LEU A 80 -5.10 3.02 14.24
C LEU A 80 -5.73 2.89 12.84
N TYR A 81 -7.05 3.03 12.80
CA TYR A 81 -7.83 3.01 11.56
C TYR A 81 -7.38 4.09 10.58
N GLY A 82 -7.36 5.35 11.04
CA GLY A 82 -7.04 6.49 10.20
C GLY A 82 -5.63 6.43 9.63
N LEU A 83 -4.64 6.03 10.45
CA LEU A 83 -3.27 5.82 10.00
C LEU A 83 -3.16 4.71 8.95
N SER A 84 -3.73 3.54 9.25
CA SER A 84 -3.70 2.38 8.35
C SER A 84 -4.43 2.68 7.03
N ALA A 85 -5.66 3.22 7.09
CA ALA A 85 -6.47 3.53 5.92
C ALA A 85 -5.83 4.61 5.04
N THR A 86 -5.22 5.64 5.64
CA THR A 86 -4.53 6.70 4.90
C THR A 86 -3.26 6.17 4.23
N ALA A 87 -2.42 5.43 4.97
CA ALA A 87 -1.19 4.84 4.43
C ALA A 87 -1.48 3.86 3.29
N PHE A 88 -2.46 2.97 3.50
CA PHE A 88 -2.90 2.03 2.47
C PHE A 88 -3.51 2.76 1.28
N GLY A 89 -4.38 3.75 1.50
CA GLY A 89 -5.01 4.52 0.44
C GLY A 89 -4.00 5.24 -0.46
N LEU A 90 -2.94 5.82 0.11
CA LEU A 90 -1.83 6.42 -0.64
C LEU A 90 -1.08 5.36 -1.46
N CYS A 91 -0.78 4.23 -0.86
CA CYS A 91 -0.14 3.12 -1.58
C CYS A 91 -1.02 2.59 -2.71
N ASP A 92 -2.30 2.32 -2.43
CA ASP A 92 -3.26 1.81 -3.39
C ASP A 92 -3.44 2.78 -4.56
N LEU A 93 -3.51 4.09 -4.30
CA LEU A 93 -3.55 5.11 -5.34
C LEU A 93 -2.35 5.02 -6.29
N LEU A 94 -1.14 4.81 -5.75
CA LEU A 94 0.11 4.83 -6.52
C LEU A 94 0.44 3.47 -7.16
N LEU A 95 0.16 2.37 -6.48
CA LEU A 95 0.65 1.04 -6.84
C LEU A 95 -0.44 -0.03 -6.93
N GLY A 96 -1.70 0.31 -6.69
CA GLY A 96 -2.77 -0.68 -6.62
C GLY A 96 -3.07 -1.43 -7.92
N SER A 97 -2.54 -0.99 -9.07
CA SER A 97 -2.62 -1.76 -10.32
C SER A 97 -1.68 -2.97 -10.36
N MET A 98 -0.76 -3.09 -9.40
CA MET A 98 0.14 -4.23 -9.27
C MET A 98 -0.58 -5.55 -8.94
N ASP A 99 -1.80 -5.50 -8.42
CA ASP A 99 -2.66 -6.67 -8.20
C ASP A 99 -3.03 -7.42 -9.49
N ARG A 100 -2.82 -6.80 -10.66
CA ARG A 100 -3.25 -7.32 -11.97
C ARG A 100 -2.13 -7.93 -12.80
N VAL A 101 -0.93 -8.05 -12.27
CA VAL A 101 0.22 -8.61 -13.01
C VAL A 101 -0.08 -10.03 -13.49
N GLY A 102 -0.62 -10.89 -12.63
CA GLY A 102 -0.99 -12.27 -13.00
C GLY A 102 -1.99 -12.35 -14.15
N ARG A 103 -2.97 -11.44 -14.19
CA ARG A 103 -3.90 -11.34 -15.32
C ARG A 103 -3.17 -10.96 -16.61
N ARG A 104 -2.26 -9.97 -16.58
CA ARG A 104 -1.48 -9.56 -17.73
C ARG A 104 -0.56 -10.66 -18.24
N VAL A 105 -0.03 -11.47 -17.33
CA VAL A 105 0.76 -12.68 -17.67
C VAL A 105 -0.10 -13.69 -18.40
N ARG A 106 -1.29 -14.03 -17.87
CA ARG A 106 -2.22 -14.97 -18.51
C ARG A 106 -2.70 -14.52 -19.88
N ASP A 107 -3.05 -13.23 -19.99
CA ASP A 107 -3.59 -12.65 -21.23
C ASP A 107 -2.49 -12.35 -22.27
N GLY A 108 -1.21 -12.66 -22.01
CA GLY A 108 -0.08 -12.36 -22.89
C GLY A 108 0.21 -10.85 -23.06
N THR A 109 -0.55 -9.98 -22.39
CA THR A 109 -0.45 -8.52 -22.55
C THR A 109 0.79 -7.93 -21.88
N LEU A 110 1.49 -8.69 -21.05
CA LEU A 110 2.76 -8.27 -20.44
C LEU A 110 3.85 -8.10 -21.51
N ASP A 111 3.88 -8.93 -22.55
CA ASP A 111 4.88 -8.88 -23.62
C ASP A 111 4.87 -7.51 -24.31
N THR A 112 3.71 -6.88 -24.47
CA THR A 112 3.59 -5.54 -25.05
C THR A 112 4.25 -4.45 -24.21
N LEU A 113 4.43 -4.68 -22.90
CA LEU A 113 5.13 -3.77 -22.00
C LEU A 113 6.64 -3.99 -22.02
N LEU A 114 7.08 -5.23 -22.29
CA LEU A 114 8.49 -5.60 -22.32
C LEU A 114 9.22 -5.01 -23.54
N VAL A 115 8.53 -4.82 -24.67
CA VAL A 115 9.13 -4.25 -25.88
C VAL A 115 9.25 -2.72 -25.84
N ARG A 116 8.67 -2.05 -24.85
CA ARG A 116 8.74 -0.59 -24.72
C ARG A 116 10.02 -0.18 -23.99
N PRO A 117 10.70 0.92 -24.42
CA PRO A 117 11.91 1.42 -23.77
C PRO A 117 11.61 2.16 -22.45
N VAL A 118 10.78 1.56 -21.60
CA VAL A 118 10.32 2.11 -20.30
C VAL A 118 10.35 0.99 -19.26
N PRO A 119 10.79 1.25 -18.02
CA PRO A 119 10.78 0.23 -16.97
C PRO A 119 9.41 -0.41 -16.79
N VAL A 120 9.33 -1.73 -16.86
CA VAL A 120 8.06 -2.48 -16.76
C VAL A 120 7.34 -2.18 -15.45
N LEU A 121 8.09 -2.06 -14.34
CA LEU A 121 7.52 -1.70 -13.04
C LEU A 121 6.73 -0.38 -13.10
N ALA A 122 7.30 0.66 -13.73
CA ALA A 122 6.64 1.96 -13.86
C ALA A 122 5.38 1.88 -14.74
N GLN A 123 5.43 1.11 -15.83
CA GLN A 123 4.28 0.92 -16.72
C GLN A 123 3.13 0.19 -16.01
N VAL A 124 3.44 -0.90 -15.28
CA VAL A 124 2.44 -1.68 -14.55
C VAL A 124 1.88 -0.89 -13.37
N ALA A 125 2.74 -0.19 -12.61
CA ALA A 125 2.31 0.61 -11.47
C ALA A 125 1.37 1.77 -11.88
N ALA A 126 1.64 2.41 -13.03
CA ALA A 126 0.81 3.50 -13.55
C ALA A 126 -0.42 3.01 -14.34
N ASP A 127 -0.54 1.71 -14.60
CA ASP A 127 -1.65 1.15 -15.36
C ASP A 127 -2.97 1.35 -14.62
N ARG A 128 -3.96 1.96 -15.30
CA ARG A 128 -5.27 2.25 -14.74
C ARG A 128 -5.22 3.01 -13.40
N PHE A 129 -4.43 4.08 -13.35
CA PHE A 129 -4.41 4.98 -12.20
C PHE A 129 -5.84 5.47 -11.87
N ALA A 130 -6.35 5.04 -10.70
CA ALA A 130 -7.75 5.19 -10.35
C ALA A 130 -7.95 6.29 -9.30
N LEU A 131 -8.28 7.52 -9.75
CA LEU A 131 -8.54 8.67 -8.87
C LEU A 131 -9.66 8.43 -7.84
N ARG A 132 -10.59 7.50 -8.07
CA ARG A 132 -11.64 7.15 -7.09
C ARG A 132 -11.05 6.70 -5.74
N ARG A 133 -9.83 6.16 -5.72
CA ARG A 133 -9.11 5.74 -4.50
C ARG A 133 -8.82 6.91 -3.54
N LEU A 134 -8.93 8.15 -4.01
CA LEU A 134 -8.92 9.35 -3.16
C LEU A 134 -10.06 9.33 -2.13
N GLY A 135 -11.16 8.65 -2.39
CA GLY A 135 -12.27 8.47 -1.45
C GLY A 135 -11.80 7.83 -0.14
N ARG A 136 -11.01 6.75 -0.23
CA ARG A 136 -10.43 6.08 0.93
C ARG A 136 -9.42 6.97 1.69
N ILE A 137 -8.57 7.69 0.95
CA ILE A 137 -7.59 8.61 1.57
C ILE A 137 -8.33 9.69 2.34
N THR A 138 -9.35 10.31 1.73
CA THR A 138 -10.15 11.35 2.37
C THR A 138 -10.84 10.82 3.63
N GLN A 139 -11.44 9.66 3.55
CA GLN A 139 -12.11 9.03 4.70
C GLN A 139 -11.10 8.70 5.81
N GLY A 140 -9.94 8.11 5.46
CA GLY A 140 -8.86 7.83 6.43
C GLY A 140 -8.37 9.09 7.14
N LEU A 141 -8.17 10.18 6.39
CA LEU A 141 -7.75 11.48 6.95
C LEU A 141 -8.83 12.10 7.85
N LEU A 142 -10.11 11.97 7.51
CA LEU A 142 -11.21 12.46 8.35
C LEU A 142 -11.26 11.70 9.68
N VAL A 143 -11.13 10.37 9.64
CA VAL A 143 -11.10 9.55 10.85
C VAL A 143 -9.84 9.83 11.68
N LEU A 144 -8.69 10.00 11.03
CA LEU A 144 -7.45 10.40 11.70
C LEU A 144 -7.60 11.77 12.38
N GLY A 145 -8.18 12.74 11.68
CA GLY A 145 -8.48 14.06 12.24
C GLY A 145 -9.39 13.98 13.47
N TYR A 146 -10.46 13.19 13.38
CA TYR A 146 -11.33 12.92 14.53
C TYR A 146 -10.54 12.33 15.72
N ALA A 147 -9.71 11.33 15.48
CA ALA A 147 -8.90 10.72 16.52
C ALA A 147 -7.98 11.73 17.21
N LEU A 148 -7.25 12.53 16.42
CA LEU A 148 -6.31 13.53 16.93
C LEU A 148 -6.98 14.65 17.73
N LEU A 149 -8.23 14.99 17.41
CA LEU A 149 -9.01 15.99 18.13
C LEU A 149 -9.66 15.43 19.42
N SER A 150 -9.90 14.11 19.47
CA SER A 150 -10.60 13.45 20.56
C SER A 150 -9.67 12.81 21.58
N LEU A 151 -8.39 12.59 21.23
CA LEU A 151 -7.38 12.01 22.11
C LEU A 151 -6.71 13.10 22.95
N ASP A 152 -6.62 12.87 24.25
CA ASP A 152 -5.82 13.69 25.17
C ASP A 152 -4.36 13.17 25.17
N ILE A 153 -3.62 13.55 24.12
CA ILE A 153 -2.22 13.15 23.95
C ILE A 153 -1.30 14.25 24.49
N ALA A 154 -0.34 13.88 25.33
CA ALA A 154 0.77 14.77 25.70
C ALA A 154 1.68 15.00 24.50
N TRP A 155 1.36 16.01 23.69
CA TRP A 155 2.07 16.30 22.45
C TRP A 155 3.51 16.76 22.71
N THR A 156 4.43 16.04 22.12
CA THR A 156 5.83 16.44 22.02
C THR A 156 6.18 16.68 20.54
N PRO A 157 7.19 17.48 20.21
CA PRO A 157 7.62 17.68 18.82
C PRO A 157 7.90 16.35 18.10
N LEU A 158 8.39 15.36 18.84
CA LEU A 158 8.68 14.02 18.33
C LEU A 158 7.42 13.26 17.94
N LYS A 159 6.38 13.25 18.79
CA LYS A 159 5.08 12.62 18.48
C LYS A 159 4.41 13.27 17.26
N VAL A 160 4.49 14.59 17.14
CA VAL A 160 3.96 15.30 15.96
C VAL A 160 4.70 14.90 14.69
N LEU A 161 6.04 14.79 14.71
CA LEU A 161 6.84 14.35 13.57
C LEU A 161 6.57 12.87 13.20
N MET A 162 6.22 12.05 14.18
CA MET A 162 5.89 10.65 13.92
C MET A 162 4.65 10.47 13.06
N LEU A 163 3.64 11.32 13.15
CA LEU A 163 2.40 11.16 12.37
C LEU A 163 2.65 11.11 10.84
N PRO A 164 3.27 12.12 10.22
CA PRO A 164 3.60 12.04 8.79
C PRO A 164 4.59 10.91 8.49
N MET A 165 5.56 10.65 9.38
CA MET A 165 6.48 9.52 9.23
C MET A 165 5.74 8.19 9.13
N MET A 166 4.74 7.94 10.01
CA MET A 166 3.93 6.72 10.00
C MET A 166 3.18 6.57 8.68
N VAL A 167 2.51 7.62 8.22
CA VAL A 167 1.73 7.59 6.99
C VAL A 167 2.64 7.31 5.78
N VAL A 168 3.77 8.01 5.66
CA VAL A 168 4.70 7.87 4.53
C VAL A 168 5.39 6.51 4.56
N SER A 169 5.93 6.10 5.72
CA SER A 169 6.59 4.79 5.86
C SER A 169 5.59 3.65 5.71
N GLY A 170 4.38 3.79 6.26
CA GLY A 170 3.32 2.82 6.11
C GLY A 170 2.90 2.63 4.65
N ALA A 171 2.71 3.73 3.91
CA ALA A 171 2.45 3.67 2.48
C ALA A 171 3.60 3.00 1.71
N ALA A 172 4.85 3.27 2.11
CA ALA A 172 6.02 2.62 1.50
C ALA A 172 6.09 1.12 1.83
N ILE A 173 5.79 0.69 3.06
CA ILE A 173 5.74 -0.73 3.44
C ILE A 173 4.67 -1.46 2.63
N PHE A 174 3.43 -0.93 2.56
CA PHE A 174 2.40 -1.50 1.70
C PHE A 174 2.83 -1.55 0.22
N GLY A 175 3.52 -0.50 -0.26
CA GLY A 175 4.07 -0.47 -1.61
C GLY A 175 5.03 -1.62 -1.90
N ALA A 176 5.91 -1.92 -0.96
CA ALA A 176 6.81 -3.06 -1.06
C ALA A 176 6.03 -4.40 -1.09
N VAL A 177 4.96 -4.53 -0.29
CA VAL A 177 4.08 -5.72 -0.32
C VAL A 177 3.37 -5.86 -1.66
N PHE A 178 2.86 -4.76 -2.25
CA PHE A 178 2.26 -4.78 -3.60
C PHE A 178 3.27 -5.25 -4.66
N VAL A 179 4.50 -4.72 -4.63
CA VAL A 179 5.55 -5.10 -5.58
C VAL A 179 6.01 -6.54 -5.39
N ALA A 180 6.17 -7.00 -4.14
CA ALA A 180 6.53 -8.39 -3.85
C ALA A 180 5.42 -9.37 -4.27
N GLY A 181 4.15 -9.04 -3.99
CA GLY A 181 2.99 -9.82 -4.44
C GLY A 181 2.89 -9.89 -5.97
N ALA A 182 3.12 -8.76 -6.65
CA ALA A 182 3.17 -8.72 -8.09
C ALA A 182 4.33 -9.56 -8.66
N ALA A 183 5.48 -9.57 -8.00
CA ALA A 183 6.60 -10.43 -8.37
C ALA A 183 6.26 -11.92 -8.24
N PHE A 184 5.51 -12.30 -7.21
CA PHE A 184 5.05 -13.66 -7.04
C PHE A 184 4.06 -14.10 -8.12
N GLN A 185 3.24 -13.18 -8.65
CA GLN A 185 2.31 -13.46 -9.76
C GLN A 185 2.98 -13.82 -11.08
N PHE A 186 4.28 -13.55 -11.27
CA PHE A 186 5.01 -14.06 -12.45
C PHE A 186 5.14 -15.58 -12.44
N VAL A 187 5.18 -16.20 -11.26
CA VAL A 187 5.32 -17.64 -11.07
C VAL A 187 3.96 -18.29 -10.83
N ALA A 188 3.14 -17.68 -9.97
CA ALA A 188 1.81 -18.16 -9.62
C ALA A 188 0.75 -17.15 -10.09
N GLN A 189 0.28 -17.31 -11.32
CA GLN A 189 -0.58 -16.35 -12.02
C GLN A 189 -1.91 -16.05 -11.30
N ASP A 190 -2.40 -16.97 -10.50
CA ASP A 190 -3.64 -16.83 -9.70
C ASP A 190 -3.38 -16.35 -8.27
N ALA A 191 -2.16 -15.93 -7.95
CA ALA A 191 -1.79 -15.50 -6.60
C ALA A 191 -2.23 -14.07 -6.24
N SER A 192 -3.10 -13.44 -7.03
CA SER A 192 -3.71 -12.14 -6.68
C SER A 192 -4.44 -12.18 -5.34
N GLU A 193 -5.12 -13.29 -5.01
CA GLU A 193 -5.82 -13.45 -3.73
C GLU A 193 -4.85 -13.53 -2.54
N VAL A 194 -3.71 -14.18 -2.72
CA VAL A 194 -2.64 -14.19 -1.70
C VAL A 194 -2.11 -12.77 -1.48
N GLN A 195 -1.85 -12.02 -2.53
CA GLN A 195 -1.46 -10.61 -2.42
C GLN A 195 -2.53 -9.80 -1.69
N ASN A 196 -3.81 -9.95 -2.05
CA ASN A 196 -4.93 -9.24 -1.45
C ASN A 196 -5.06 -9.53 0.06
N SER A 197 -4.75 -10.74 0.50
CA SER A 197 -4.76 -11.10 1.91
C SER A 197 -3.73 -10.27 2.73
N PHE A 198 -2.58 -9.94 2.16
CA PHE A 198 -1.56 -9.12 2.81
C PHE A 198 -1.75 -7.62 2.61
N THR A 199 -2.42 -7.19 1.55
CA THR A 199 -2.68 -5.77 1.27
C THR A 199 -4.00 -5.30 1.87
N TYR A 200 -5.13 -5.68 1.29
CA TYR A 200 -6.47 -5.33 1.80
C TYR A 200 -6.76 -6.00 3.15
N GLY A 201 -6.47 -7.29 3.30
CA GLY A 201 -6.60 -8.00 4.58
C GLY A 201 -5.66 -7.43 5.64
N GLY A 202 -4.43 -7.09 5.26
CA GLY A 202 -3.45 -6.45 6.14
C GLY A 202 -3.92 -5.10 6.66
N THR A 203 -4.47 -4.23 5.81
CA THR A 203 -4.99 -2.94 6.26
C THR A 203 -6.19 -3.11 7.20
N THR A 204 -7.09 -4.05 6.91
CA THR A 204 -8.24 -4.35 7.79
C THR A 204 -7.76 -4.83 9.17
N LEU A 205 -6.78 -5.71 9.22
CA LEU A 205 -6.19 -6.20 10.47
C LEU A 205 -5.60 -5.04 11.29
N LEU A 206 -4.87 -4.13 10.65
CA LEU A 206 -4.22 -2.99 11.31
C LEU A 206 -5.19 -1.92 11.83
N GLN A 207 -6.44 -1.94 11.40
CA GLN A 207 -7.50 -1.04 11.88
C GLN A 207 -7.97 -1.39 13.31
N TYR A 208 -7.70 -2.60 13.76
CA TYR A 208 -8.06 -3.09 15.09
C TYR A 208 -6.84 -3.16 16.00
N PRO A 209 -7.02 -3.10 17.32
CA PRO A 209 -5.91 -3.14 18.26
C PRO A 209 -5.24 -4.52 18.28
N PRO A 210 -3.89 -4.59 18.41
CA PRO A 210 -3.16 -5.86 18.37
C PRO A 210 -3.53 -6.82 19.51
N THR A 211 -4.11 -6.30 20.59
CA THR A 211 -4.49 -7.07 21.79
C THR A 211 -5.63 -8.06 21.58
N ILE A 212 -6.46 -7.86 20.52
CA ILE A 212 -7.57 -8.79 20.23
C ILE A 212 -7.13 -10.00 19.41
N PHE A 213 -5.91 -9.98 18.88
CA PHE A 213 -5.40 -11.03 18.00
C PHE A 213 -4.52 -12.03 18.77
N ALA A 214 -4.44 -13.26 18.25
CA ALA A 214 -3.52 -14.26 18.76
C ALA A 214 -2.07 -13.78 18.66
N LYS A 215 -1.26 -14.04 19.70
CA LYS A 215 0.15 -13.59 19.77
C LYS A 215 0.99 -14.03 18.56
N ASP A 216 0.72 -15.20 17.99
CA ASP A 216 1.45 -15.71 16.84
C ASP A 216 1.11 -14.92 15.56
N LEU A 217 -0.14 -14.48 15.40
CA LEU A 217 -0.50 -13.57 14.31
C LEU A 217 0.20 -12.22 14.46
N VAL A 218 0.20 -11.64 15.67
CA VAL A 218 0.90 -10.38 15.94
C VAL A 218 2.41 -10.51 15.66
N ARG A 219 3.04 -11.62 16.05
CA ARG A 219 4.43 -11.91 15.71
C ARG A 219 4.65 -12.05 14.19
N GLY A 220 3.74 -12.74 13.49
CA GLY A 220 3.80 -12.89 12.04
C GLY A 220 3.78 -11.55 11.31
N VAL A 221 2.85 -10.66 11.67
CA VAL A 221 2.75 -9.31 11.05
C VAL A 221 3.78 -8.32 11.58
N THR A 222 4.57 -8.70 12.58
CA THR A 222 5.69 -7.88 13.06
C THR A 222 7.01 -8.30 12.41
N PHE A 223 7.27 -9.61 12.29
CA PHE A 223 8.60 -10.12 11.92
C PHE A 223 8.65 -10.79 10.55
N VAL A 224 7.55 -11.33 10.04
CA VAL A 224 7.51 -12.00 8.73
C VAL A 224 7.06 -11.05 7.61
N VAL A 225 5.88 -10.44 7.77
CA VAL A 225 5.39 -9.38 6.88
C VAL A 225 5.20 -8.14 7.73
N PRO A 226 6.15 -7.20 7.81
CA PRO A 226 6.27 -6.22 8.89
C PRO A 226 5.20 -5.11 8.83
N LEU A 227 3.93 -5.52 8.73
CA LEU A 227 2.78 -4.61 8.68
C LEU A 227 2.52 -3.90 10.01
N ALA A 228 2.92 -4.49 11.16
CA ALA A 228 2.80 -3.85 12.46
C ALA A 228 3.52 -2.49 12.53
N PHE A 229 4.56 -2.28 11.69
CA PHE A 229 5.28 -1.02 11.57
C PHE A 229 4.51 0.06 10.81
N VAL A 230 3.41 -0.28 10.13
CA VAL A 230 2.56 0.71 9.45
C VAL A 230 1.81 1.58 10.45
N SER A 231 1.18 0.97 11.47
CA SER A 231 0.35 1.67 12.45
C SER A 231 0.59 1.21 13.88
N TRP A 232 0.58 -0.10 14.18
CA TRP A 232 0.54 -0.60 15.55
C TRP A 232 1.72 -0.12 16.40
N LEU A 233 2.94 -0.46 16.03
CA LEU A 233 4.12 -0.18 16.86
C LEU A 233 4.36 1.33 17.06
N PRO A 234 4.33 2.18 16.03
CA PRO A 234 4.51 3.60 16.26
C PRO A 234 3.31 4.28 16.93
N ALA A 235 2.06 3.79 16.71
CA ALA A 235 0.88 4.34 17.37
C ALA A 235 0.90 4.06 18.88
N LEU A 236 1.38 2.88 19.33
CA LEU A 236 1.51 2.55 20.75
C LEU A 236 2.45 3.53 21.47
N TYR A 237 3.52 3.97 20.80
CA TYR A 237 4.39 5.01 21.35
C TYR A 237 3.66 6.37 21.47
N VAL A 238 2.87 6.75 20.47
CA VAL A 238 2.08 7.99 20.50
C VAL A 238 1.05 7.98 21.62
N LEU A 239 0.44 6.81 21.85
CA LEU A 239 -0.59 6.57 22.87
C LEU A 239 -0.02 6.26 24.26
N ASP A 240 1.30 6.21 24.43
CA ASP A 240 1.98 5.81 25.69
C ASP A 240 1.50 4.44 26.21
N ARG A 241 1.28 3.47 25.29
CA ARG A 241 0.81 2.12 25.61
C ARG A 241 1.94 1.09 25.51
N GLU A 242 1.79 -0.01 26.26
CA GLU A 242 2.70 -1.14 26.22
C GLU A 242 2.61 -1.93 24.90
N TYR A 243 3.72 -2.48 24.47
CA TYR A 243 3.77 -3.32 23.28
C TYR A 243 3.23 -4.72 23.57
N PRO A 244 2.47 -5.34 22.65
CA PRO A 244 1.90 -6.68 22.83
C PRO A 244 2.97 -7.80 22.74
N VAL A 245 4.18 -7.45 22.31
CA VAL A 245 5.38 -8.27 22.27
C VAL A 245 6.46 -7.50 23.01
N ASP A 246 7.33 -8.20 23.76
CA ASP A 246 8.43 -7.58 24.52
C ASP A 246 9.43 -6.88 23.59
N LEU A 247 9.10 -5.67 23.16
CA LEU A 247 9.90 -4.83 22.28
C LEU A 247 10.29 -3.54 22.98
N PRO A 248 11.51 -3.05 22.80
CA PRO A 248 11.93 -1.76 23.34
C PRO A 248 11.25 -0.61 22.59
N GLN A 249 11.01 0.52 23.27
CA GLN A 249 10.28 1.69 22.72
C GLN A 249 10.91 2.29 21.45
N TRP A 250 12.22 2.18 21.26
CA TRP A 250 12.89 2.69 20.06
C TRP A 250 12.44 2.02 18.76
N VAL A 251 11.77 0.86 18.83
CA VAL A 251 11.21 0.14 17.67
C VAL A 251 10.14 0.98 16.96
N ALA A 252 9.45 1.89 17.68
CA ALA A 252 8.50 2.83 17.10
C ALA A 252 9.11 3.75 16.01
N PHE A 253 10.41 3.93 16.00
CA PHE A 253 11.12 4.80 15.06
C PHE A 253 11.71 4.05 13.85
N LEU A 254 11.54 2.72 13.80
CA LEU A 254 12.03 1.88 12.71
C LEU A 254 11.22 1.89 11.42
N PRO A 255 9.96 2.34 11.33
CA PRO A 255 9.17 2.25 10.10
C PRO A 255 9.90 2.72 8.84
N PRO A 256 10.67 3.82 8.81
CA PRO A 256 11.42 4.23 7.61
C PRO A 256 12.49 3.20 7.20
N LEU A 257 13.22 2.65 8.17
CA LEU A 257 14.25 1.63 7.91
C LEU A 257 13.62 0.32 7.42
N VAL A 258 12.53 -0.10 8.04
CA VAL A 258 11.75 -1.27 7.63
C VAL A 258 11.21 -1.08 6.20
N ALA A 259 10.70 0.10 5.87
CA ALA A 259 10.25 0.42 4.52
C ALA A 259 11.38 0.25 3.49
N VAL A 260 12.59 0.78 3.78
CA VAL A 260 13.76 0.63 2.90
C VAL A 260 14.14 -0.85 2.74
N ALA A 261 14.18 -1.61 3.82
CA ALA A 261 14.47 -3.06 3.76
C ALA A 261 13.43 -3.82 2.95
N CYS A 262 12.14 -3.54 3.15
CA CYS A 262 11.04 -4.13 2.38
C CYS A 262 11.15 -3.81 0.88
N TRP A 263 11.48 -2.56 0.52
CA TRP A 263 11.68 -2.18 -0.88
C TRP A 263 12.90 -2.84 -1.50
N ALA A 264 13.98 -3.04 -0.75
CA ALA A 264 15.14 -3.79 -1.24
C ALA A 264 14.75 -5.24 -1.56
N LEU A 265 14.03 -5.91 -0.65
CA LEU A 265 13.55 -7.28 -0.85
C LEU A 265 12.53 -7.37 -1.99
N ALA A 266 11.56 -6.46 -2.05
CA ALA A 266 10.57 -6.40 -3.11
C ALA A 266 11.22 -6.14 -4.49
N GLY A 267 12.23 -5.27 -4.55
CA GLY A 267 13.01 -5.02 -5.76
C GLY A 267 13.80 -6.24 -6.23
N LEU A 268 14.36 -7.02 -5.31
CA LEU A 268 14.99 -8.30 -5.64
C LEU A 268 13.96 -9.32 -6.15
N ALA A 269 12.83 -9.47 -5.44
CA ALA A 269 11.74 -10.35 -5.85
C ALA A 269 11.21 -9.98 -7.25
N TRP A 270 11.00 -8.67 -7.51
CA TRP A 270 10.58 -8.19 -8.83
C TRP A 270 11.56 -8.55 -9.95
N ARG A 271 12.87 -8.33 -9.70
CA ARG A 271 13.91 -8.65 -10.70
C ARG A 271 14.00 -10.15 -10.97
N THR A 272 13.87 -11.00 -9.93
CA THR A 272 13.89 -12.46 -10.08
C THR A 272 12.63 -12.96 -10.76
N GLY A 273 11.45 -12.46 -10.38
CA GLY A 273 10.18 -12.81 -11.01
C GLY A 273 10.15 -12.43 -12.50
N LEU A 274 10.60 -11.22 -12.83
CA LEU A 274 10.65 -10.77 -14.23
C LEU A 274 11.64 -11.60 -15.08
N ARG A 275 12.77 -12.07 -14.50
CA ARG A 275 13.71 -12.97 -15.18
C ARG A 275 13.16 -14.39 -15.36
N ALA A 276 12.33 -14.83 -14.44
CA ALA A 276 11.68 -16.15 -14.49
C ALA A 276 10.47 -16.17 -15.45
N TYR A 277 9.97 -15.00 -15.84
CA TYR A 277 8.84 -14.89 -16.76
C TYR A 277 9.16 -15.53 -18.09
N ARG A 278 8.23 -16.35 -18.56
CA ARG A 278 8.25 -16.93 -19.91
C ARG A 278 6.96 -16.52 -20.62
N SER A 279 7.08 -16.01 -21.84
CA SER A 279 5.92 -15.68 -22.67
C SER A 279 5.01 -16.91 -22.81
N THR A 280 3.71 -16.71 -22.64
CA THR A 280 2.71 -17.77 -22.82
C THR A 280 2.45 -18.09 -24.29
N GLY A 281 3.08 -17.36 -25.23
CA GLY A 281 3.05 -17.67 -26.65
C GLY A 281 1.65 -17.62 -27.27
N SER A 282 0.95 -16.49 -27.10
CA SER A 282 -0.33 -16.23 -27.80
C SER A 282 -0.10 -15.51 -29.11
#